data_a6a140a3eb0a4c8ce7ac3864e3e9b780
#
_entry.id   a6a140a3eb0a4c8ce7ac3864e3e9b780
#
_cell.length_a   1.000
_cell.length_b   1.000
_cell.length_c   1.000
_cell.angle_alpha   90.00
_cell.angle_beta   90.00
_cell.angle_gamma   90.00
#
_symmetry.space_group_name_H-M   'P 1'
#
loop_
_entity.id
_entity.type
_entity.pdbx_description
1 polymer ?
#
loop_
_entity_poly.entity_id
_entity_poly.type
_entity_poly.pdbx_seq_one_letter_code
_entity_poly.pdbx_strand_id
1 'polypeptide(L)'
;MTADGRPGFVAAVCRFSFEKDFPVPTSQQIAELKAKLQNVIFEREPNDTVAVLTAQGNRIGLMQSCIAIKLTADARFSESFDLQNNALVIFPNNKTSDPQALSEAFARVARPLHDAGYFVQWRDELLSVFDLDSGKCIALAERGLFRFLGMLTTSVYAVGTRRNGRVFVSLRSRTKQVDPGLWDALAAGMISANESRETAVAREIAEEAGLTCGYRIGSGWTCLKIRRTVPEGWMAEDAYVCRVVVDDDAHPKNVDGEVEEIRCVSKDELFAMIERGLTPVDTGLVFLNSLF
;
A
#
# COMPACT_ATOMS: atom_id res chain seq x y z
N MET A 1 -20.38 -0.82 16.63
CA MET A 1 -20.00 -1.88 15.67
C MET A 1 -19.49 -1.16 14.46
N THR A 2 -18.21 -1.34 14.14
CA THR A 2 -17.63 -0.81 12.89
C THR A 2 -18.17 -1.63 11.72
N ALA A 3 -18.26 -1.05 10.53
CA ALA A 3 -18.90 -1.63 9.35
C ALA A 3 -18.26 -2.96 8.85
N ASP A 4 -17.18 -3.44 9.47
CA ASP A 4 -16.42 -4.65 9.09
C ASP A 4 -16.46 -5.79 10.12
N GLY A 5 -17.31 -5.69 11.16
CA GLY A 5 -17.55 -6.78 12.13
C GLY A 5 -16.39 -7.09 13.08
N ARG A 6 -15.33 -6.32 13.11
CA ARG A 6 -14.21 -6.51 14.04
C ARG A 6 -14.50 -5.89 15.41
N PRO A 7 -14.27 -6.59 16.53
CA PRO A 7 -14.49 -6.02 17.85
C PRO A 7 -13.48 -4.92 18.14
N GLY A 8 -13.99 -3.75 18.51
CA GLY A 8 -13.40 -2.58 19.18
C GLY A 8 -11.88 -2.44 19.27
N PHE A 9 -11.17 -2.34 18.14
CA PHE A 9 -9.70 -2.16 18.09
C PHE A 9 -9.21 -0.83 18.70
N VAL A 10 -10.02 0.22 18.66
CA VAL A 10 -9.66 1.57 19.15
C VAL A 10 -9.40 1.60 20.66
N ALA A 11 -9.99 0.69 21.43
CA ALA A 11 -9.80 0.64 22.88
C ALA A 11 -8.46 -0.05 23.30
N ALA A 12 -7.85 -0.84 22.42
CA ALA A 12 -6.61 -1.57 22.72
C ALA A 12 -5.38 -0.66 22.63
N VAL A 13 -5.34 0.27 21.67
CA VAL A 13 -4.20 1.17 21.44
C VAL A 13 -4.02 2.15 22.61
N CYS A 14 -5.12 2.63 23.22
CA CYS A 14 -5.05 3.56 24.35
C CYS A 14 -4.61 2.90 25.68
N ARG A 15 -4.55 1.57 25.76
CA ARG A 15 -4.21 0.81 26.98
C ARG A 15 -2.90 0.03 26.89
N PHE A 16 -2.16 0.16 25.78
CA PHE A 16 -0.84 -0.45 25.70
C PHE A 16 0.11 0.32 26.63
N SER A 17 0.37 -0.25 27.81
CA SER A 17 1.45 0.24 28.65
C SER A 17 2.76 -0.27 28.05
N PHE A 18 3.62 0.65 27.69
CA PHE A 18 5.00 0.35 27.30
C PHE A 18 5.75 -0.11 28.56
N GLU A 19 5.62 -1.41 28.88
CA GLU A 19 6.30 -2.05 30.01
C GLU A 19 7.80 -2.12 29.71
N LYS A 20 8.62 -2.12 30.77
CA LYS A 20 10.07 -2.09 30.59
C LYS A 20 10.67 -3.42 30.16
N ASP A 21 9.97 -4.54 30.37
CA ASP A 21 10.50 -5.89 30.15
C ASP A 21 9.48 -6.73 29.33
N PHE A 22 9.68 -6.75 28.02
CA PHE A 22 9.02 -7.69 27.13
C PHE A 22 9.88 -8.95 26.97
N PRO A 23 9.30 -10.15 26.94
CA PRO A 23 10.06 -11.36 26.70
C PRO A 23 10.65 -11.38 25.30
N VAL A 24 11.89 -11.81 25.17
CA VAL A 24 12.54 -12.02 23.87
C VAL A 24 11.78 -13.11 23.11
N PRO A 25 11.27 -12.83 21.89
CA PRO A 25 10.52 -13.82 21.13
C PRO A 25 11.42 -14.97 20.67
N THR A 26 10.90 -16.18 20.73
CA THR A 26 11.58 -17.35 20.16
C THR A 26 11.48 -17.36 18.63
N SER A 27 12.42 -18.04 17.96
CA SER A 27 12.39 -18.21 16.50
C SER A 27 11.08 -18.86 16.03
N GLN A 28 10.50 -19.76 16.82
CA GLN A 28 9.22 -20.40 16.53
C GLN A 28 8.07 -19.38 16.56
N GLN A 29 7.97 -18.56 17.59
CA GLN A 29 6.93 -17.50 17.69
C GLN A 29 7.03 -16.51 16.53
N ILE A 30 8.25 -16.11 16.14
CA ILE A 30 8.47 -15.25 14.98
C ILE A 30 7.96 -15.93 13.69
N ALA A 31 8.31 -17.20 13.47
CA ALA A 31 7.89 -17.94 12.28
C ALA A 31 6.37 -18.13 12.20
N GLU A 32 5.72 -18.47 13.32
CA GLU A 32 4.28 -18.63 13.40
C GLU A 32 3.54 -17.31 13.12
N LEU A 33 4.01 -16.20 13.70
CA LEU A 33 3.41 -14.88 13.47
C LEU A 33 3.62 -14.42 12.01
N LYS A 34 4.81 -14.64 11.42
CA LYS A 34 5.05 -14.39 9.99
C LYS A 34 4.07 -15.15 9.11
N ALA A 35 3.93 -16.46 9.32
CA ALA A 35 3.02 -17.28 8.52
C ALA A 35 1.56 -16.81 8.64
N LYS A 36 1.12 -16.47 9.87
CA LYS A 36 -0.22 -15.93 10.11
C LYS A 36 -0.47 -14.63 9.34
N LEU A 37 0.43 -13.66 9.42
CA LEU A 37 0.29 -12.38 8.73
C LEU A 37 0.38 -12.55 7.21
N GLN A 38 1.28 -13.41 6.73
CA GLN A 38 1.45 -13.67 5.30
C GLN A 38 0.18 -14.23 4.66
N ASN A 39 -0.54 -15.10 5.35
CA ASN A 39 -1.82 -15.64 4.87
C ASN A 39 -2.92 -14.55 4.75
N VAL A 40 -2.81 -13.46 5.49
CA VAL A 40 -3.77 -12.34 5.41
C VAL A 40 -3.48 -11.41 4.25
N ILE A 41 -2.20 -11.19 3.93
CA ILE A 41 -1.81 -10.23 2.89
C ILE A 41 -1.65 -10.85 1.51
N PHE A 42 -1.58 -12.18 1.41
CA PHE A 42 -1.41 -12.88 0.15
C PHE A 42 -2.54 -13.89 -0.07
N GLU A 43 -3.61 -13.40 -0.66
CA GLU A 43 -4.76 -14.20 -1.08
C GLU A 43 -4.57 -14.69 -2.52
N ARG A 44 -5.23 -15.80 -2.85
CA ARG A 44 -5.42 -16.20 -4.24
C ARG A 44 -6.41 -15.27 -4.92
N GLU A 45 -6.25 -15.05 -6.22
CA GLU A 45 -7.22 -14.30 -7.01
C GLU A 45 -8.61 -14.96 -6.85
N PRO A 46 -9.65 -14.19 -6.46
CA PRO A 46 -11.00 -14.74 -6.30
C PRO A 46 -11.57 -15.28 -7.61
N ASN A 47 -12.34 -16.36 -7.55
CA ASN A 47 -12.91 -17.01 -8.74
C ASN A 47 -13.93 -16.15 -9.49
N ASP A 48 -14.53 -15.15 -8.80
CA ASP A 48 -15.54 -14.24 -9.36
C ASP A 48 -14.93 -12.95 -9.94
N THR A 49 -13.70 -13.03 -10.41
CA THR A 49 -12.98 -11.89 -10.98
C THR A 49 -12.70 -12.10 -12.48
N VAL A 50 -12.49 -10.98 -13.17
CA VAL A 50 -12.03 -10.93 -14.56
C VAL A 50 -10.72 -10.15 -14.63
N ALA A 51 -9.84 -10.56 -15.55
CA ALA A 51 -8.64 -9.79 -15.85
C ALA A 51 -9.02 -8.43 -16.47
N VAL A 52 -8.28 -7.38 -16.12
CA VAL A 52 -8.39 -6.07 -16.80
C VAL A 52 -7.25 -5.98 -17.80
N LEU A 53 -7.63 -5.85 -19.10
CA LEU A 53 -6.70 -5.84 -20.21
C LEU A 53 -6.78 -4.50 -20.96
N THR A 54 -5.67 -4.05 -21.55
CA THR A 54 -5.70 -3.03 -22.61
C THR A 54 -6.18 -3.63 -23.92
N ALA A 55 -6.51 -2.79 -24.93
CA ALA A 55 -6.86 -3.25 -26.26
C ALA A 55 -5.73 -4.04 -26.98
N GLN A 56 -4.48 -3.92 -26.52
CA GLN A 56 -3.32 -4.68 -27.00
C GLN A 56 -3.15 -6.02 -26.27
N GLY A 57 -3.99 -6.29 -25.26
CA GLY A 57 -3.93 -7.50 -24.45
C GLY A 57 -2.98 -7.44 -23.24
N ASN A 58 -2.39 -6.28 -22.94
CA ASN A 58 -1.56 -6.13 -21.75
C ASN A 58 -2.43 -6.29 -20.49
N ARG A 59 -2.09 -7.21 -19.61
CA ARG A 59 -2.78 -7.40 -18.34
C ARG A 59 -2.34 -6.32 -17.35
N ILE A 60 -3.29 -5.51 -16.87
CA ILE A 60 -2.99 -4.39 -15.97
C ILE A 60 -3.63 -4.52 -14.60
N GLY A 61 -4.62 -5.40 -14.42
CA GLY A 61 -5.33 -5.51 -13.17
C GLY A 61 -6.29 -6.68 -13.09
N LEU A 62 -7.12 -6.64 -12.03
CA LEU A 62 -8.12 -7.65 -11.72
C LEU A 62 -9.38 -6.98 -11.14
N MET A 63 -10.56 -7.30 -11.66
CA MET A 63 -11.83 -6.71 -11.21
C MET A 63 -12.86 -7.79 -10.89
N GLN A 64 -13.74 -7.54 -9.92
CA GLN A 64 -14.89 -8.39 -9.69
C GLN A 64 -15.81 -8.43 -10.90
N SER A 65 -16.26 -9.62 -11.30
CA SER A 65 -17.08 -9.83 -12.49
C SER A 65 -18.38 -9.02 -12.46
N CYS A 66 -19.02 -8.90 -11.28
CA CYS A 66 -20.26 -8.11 -11.13
C CYS A 66 -20.02 -6.60 -11.36
N ILE A 67 -18.86 -6.08 -10.99
CA ILE A 67 -18.48 -4.68 -11.24
C ILE A 67 -18.19 -4.47 -12.73
N ALA A 68 -17.46 -5.38 -13.37
CA ALA A 68 -17.17 -5.33 -14.80
C ALA A 68 -18.47 -5.33 -15.62
N ILE A 69 -19.43 -6.22 -15.31
CA ILE A 69 -20.75 -6.26 -15.95
C ILE A 69 -21.50 -4.95 -15.76
N LYS A 70 -21.53 -4.41 -14.53
CA LYS A 70 -22.18 -3.12 -14.26
C LYS A 70 -21.56 -1.98 -15.05
N LEU A 71 -20.23 -1.95 -15.12
CA LEU A 71 -19.48 -0.91 -15.84
C LEU A 71 -19.74 -0.93 -17.34
N THR A 72 -19.73 -2.12 -17.96
CA THR A 72 -19.98 -2.27 -19.42
C THR A 72 -21.45 -2.07 -19.79
N ALA A 73 -22.39 -2.27 -18.87
CA ALA A 73 -23.81 -1.96 -19.06
C ALA A 73 -24.14 -0.47 -18.92
N ASP A 74 -23.23 0.33 -18.35
CA ASP A 74 -23.41 1.77 -18.20
C ASP A 74 -23.11 2.48 -19.52
N ALA A 75 -24.16 3.03 -20.18
CA ALA A 75 -24.04 3.69 -21.46
C ALA A 75 -23.01 4.83 -21.49
N ARG A 76 -22.72 5.45 -20.35
CA ARG A 76 -21.71 6.52 -20.23
C ARG A 76 -20.29 6.03 -20.53
N PHE A 77 -20.04 4.72 -20.36
CA PHE A 77 -18.71 4.11 -20.45
C PHE A 77 -18.59 3.02 -21.50
N SER A 78 -19.64 2.76 -22.29
CA SER A 78 -19.69 1.69 -23.31
C SER A 78 -18.60 1.79 -24.40
N GLU A 79 -18.10 2.99 -24.69
CA GLU A 79 -16.97 3.17 -25.60
C GLU A 79 -15.60 2.92 -24.95
N SER A 80 -15.53 2.98 -23.63
CA SER A 80 -14.29 2.88 -22.87
C SER A 80 -14.03 1.49 -22.30
N PHE A 81 -15.08 0.69 -22.12
CA PHE A 81 -15.00 -0.63 -21.49
C PHE A 81 -15.85 -1.64 -22.24
N ASP A 82 -15.29 -2.82 -22.48
CA ASP A 82 -15.98 -3.93 -23.14
C ASP A 82 -15.61 -5.27 -22.45
N LEU A 83 -16.58 -6.16 -22.31
CA LEU A 83 -16.37 -7.48 -21.72
C LEU A 83 -16.18 -8.52 -22.84
N GLN A 84 -14.95 -8.96 -23.05
CA GLN A 84 -14.56 -9.89 -24.10
C GLN A 84 -13.87 -11.12 -23.50
N ASN A 85 -14.27 -12.32 -23.89
CA ASN A 85 -13.61 -13.59 -23.50
C ASN A 85 -13.35 -13.69 -21.99
N ASN A 86 -14.30 -13.28 -21.16
CA ASN A 86 -14.19 -13.24 -19.71
C ASN A 86 -13.07 -12.31 -19.18
N ALA A 87 -12.75 -11.27 -19.92
CA ALA A 87 -11.86 -10.19 -19.50
C ALA A 87 -12.50 -8.83 -19.75
N LEU A 88 -12.23 -7.86 -18.90
CA LEU A 88 -12.60 -6.47 -19.10
C LEU A 88 -11.52 -5.81 -19.97
N VAL A 89 -11.84 -5.48 -21.20
CA VAL A 89 -10.96 -4.73 -22.10
C VAL A 89 -11.22 -3.24 -21.92
N ILE A 90 -10.20 -2.50 -21.54
CA ILE A 90 -10.27 -1.04 -21.43
C ILE A 90 -9.83 -0.39 -22.74
N PHE A 91 -10.55 0.66 -23.14
CA PHE A 91 -10.32 1.42 -24.38
C PHE A 91 -10.24 0.51 -25.63
N PRO A 92 -11.27 -0.31 -25.93
CA PRO A 92 -11.22 -1.35 -26.96
C PRO A 92 -10.89 -0.82 -28.34
N ASN A 93 -11.20 0.45 -28.60
CA ASN A 93 -10.92 1.14 -29.87
C ASN A 93 -9.54 1.82 -29.89
N ASN A 94 -8.83 1.91 -28.77
CA ASN A 94 -7.51 2.52 -28.68
C ASN A 94 -6.41 1.47 -28.87
N LYS A 95 -6.02 1.22 -30.12
CA LYS A 95 -4.99 0.23 -30.49
C LYS A 95 -3.56 0.76 -30.42
N THR A 96 -3.33 1.92 -29.82
CA THR A 96 -1.99 2.48 -29.69
C THR A 96 -1.18 1.79 -28.59
N SER A 97 0.11 1.60 -28.84
CA SER A 97 1.09 1.20 -27.81
C SER A 97 1.85 2.41 -27.26
N ASP A 98 1.47 3.63 -27.63
CA ASP A 98 2.05 4.85 -27.11
C ASP A 98 1.60 5.11 -25.67
N PRO A 99 2.52 5.14 -24.68
CA PRO A 99 2.20 5.35 -23.28
C PRO A 99 1.50 6.70 -23.02
N GLN A 100 1.83 7.74 -23.79
CA GLN A 100 1.20 9.05 -23.65
C GLN A 100 -0.28 8.99 -24.04
N ALA A 101 -0.60 8.41 -25.19
CA ALA A 101 -1.97 8.30 -25.67
C ALA A 101 -2.83 7.39 -24.75
N LEU A 102 -2.23 6.36 -24.15
CA LEU A 102 -2.92 5.52 -23.17
C LEU A 102 -3.16 6.28 -21.84
N SER A 103 -2.19 7.07 -21.40
CA SER A 103 -2.34 7.93 -20.19
C SER A 103 -3.45 8.96 -20.39
N GLU A 104 -3.54 9.57 -21.56
CA GLU A 104 -4.62 10.49 -21.91
C GLU A 104 -5.99 9.80 -21.94
N ALA A 105 -6.05 8.53 -22.36
CA ALA A 105 -7.29 7.75 -22.30
C ALA A 105 -7.71 7.50 -20.83
N PHE A 106 -6.80 7.16 -19.94
CA PHE A 106 -7.09 7.06 -18.50
C PHE A 106 -7.57 8.39 -17.93
N ALA A 107 -6.90 9.50 -18.25
CA ALA A 107 -7.27 10.83 -17.77
C ALA A 107 -8.71 11.22 -18.18
N ARG A 108 -9.12 10.88 -19.41
CA ARG A 108 -10.48 11.16 -19.91
C ARG A 108 -11.58 10.42 -19.16
N VAL A 109 -11.34 9.19 -18.68
CA VAL A 109 -12.36 8.39 -17.99
C VAL A 109 -12.32 8.49 -16.47
N ALA A 110 -11.20 8.92 -15.90
CA ALA A 110 -11.01 8.95 -14.44
C ALA A 110 -12.05 9.84 -13.74
N ARG A 111 -12.19 11.10 -14.17
CA ARG A 111 -13.15 12.02 -13.54
C ARG A 111 -14.60 11.59 -13.76
N PRO A 112 -15.05 11.19 -14.95
CA PRO A 112 -16.39 10.63 -15.15
C PRO A 112 -16.70 9.41 -14.30
N LEU A 113 -15.74 8.49 -14.10
CA LEU A 113 -15.91 7.32 -13.23
C LEU A 113 -16.05 7.72 -11.77
N HIS A 114 -15.22 8.65 -11.29
CA HIS A 114 -15.31 9.20 -9.94
C HIS A 114 -16.68 9.86 -9.71
N ASP A 115 -17.12 10.74 -10.60
CA ASP A 115 -18.38 11.49 -10.50
C ASP A 115 -19.61 10.55 -10.61
N ALA A 116 -19.45 9.40 -11.28
CA ALA A 116 -20.44 8.32 -11.31
C ALA A 116 -20.43 7.41 -10.08
N GLY A 117 -19.49 7.62 -9.14
CA GLY A 117 -19.39 6.86 -7.90
C GLY A 117 -18.77 5.47 -8.02
N TYR A 118 -18.02 5.18 -9.09
CA TYR A 118 -17.32 3.90 -9.24
C TYR A 118 -16.12 3.79 -8.31
N PHE A 119 -15.49 4.92 -7.96
CA PHE A 119 -14.53 5.00 -6.85
C PHE A 119 -14.69 6.34 -6.12
N VAL A 120 -14.34 6.37 -4.84
CA VAL A 120 -14.66 7.50 -3.95
C VAL A 120 -13.52 8.50 -3.84
N GLN A 121 -12.28 8.02 -3.86
CA GLN A 121 -11.12 8.84 -3.53
C GLN A 121 -10.42 9.37 -4.77
N TRP A 122 -10.49 10.68 -4.95
CA TRP A 122 -9.66 11.43 -5.86
C TRP A 122 -8.41 11.94 -5.14
N ARG A 123 -7.21 11.71 -5.68
CA ARG A 123 -5.95 12.00 -5.01
C ARG A 123 -5.12 13.09 -5.67
N ASP A 124 -5.42 13.50 -6.91
CA ASP A 124 -4.59 14.37 -7.75
C ASP A 124 -3.13 13.88 -7.88
N GLU A 125 -2.96 12.57 -7.86
CA GLU A 125 -1.67 11.89 -7.93
C GLU A 125 -1.69 10.87 -9.07
N LEU A 126 -0.65 10.90 -9.91
CA LEU A 126 -0.47 9.93 -10.98
C LEU A 126 0.46 8.82 -10.52
N LEU A 127 0.05 7.58 -10.74
CA LEU A 127 0.88 6.39 -10.56
C LEU A 127 1.14 5.70 -11.90
N SER A 128 2.22 4.90 -11.94
CA SER A 128 2.59 4.10 -13.11
C SER A 128 1.67 2.90 -13.28
N VAL A 129 1.08 2.75 -14.46
CA VAL A 129 0.32 1.57 -14.88
C VAL A 129 1.28 0.56 -15.48
N PHE A 130 1.36 -0.62 -14.88
CA PHE A 130 2.26 -1.69 -15.31
C PHE A 130 1.51 -2.74 -16.13
N ASP A 131 2.09 -3.18 -17.22
CA ASP A 131 1.78 -4.49 -17.78
C ASP A 131 2.33 -5.56 -16.83
N LEU A 132 1.44 -6.35 -16.23
CA LEU A 132 1.79 -7.30 -15.17
C LEU A 132 2.63 -8.49 -15.67
N ASP A 133 2.60 -8.78 -16.96
CA ASP A 133 3.35 -9.90 -17.55
C ASP A 133 4.79 -9.49 -17.87
N SER A 134 4.99 -8.29 -18.40
CA SER A 134 6.33 -7.80 -18.76
C SER A 134 6.99 -6.94 -17.66
N GLY A 135 6.20 -6.43 -16.70
CA GLY A 135 6.65 -5.49 -15.67
C GLY A 135 6.95 -4.07 -16.21
N LYS A 136 6.60 -3.78 -17.47
CA LYS A 136 6.86 -2.46 -18.07
C LYS A 136 5.78 -1.46 -17.67
N CYS A 137 6.19 -0.23 -17.38
CA CYS A 137 5.27 0.90 -17.29
C CYS A 137 4.76 1.23 -18.69
N ILE A 138 3.42 1.22 -18.87
CA ILE A 138 2.76 1.43 -20.17
C ILE A 138 1.86 2.67 -20.20
N ALA A 139 1.57 3.27 -19.06
CA ALA A 139 0.78 4.49 -18.94
C ALA A 139 0.93 5.10 -17.55
N LEU A 140 0.37 6.29 -17.37
CA LEU A 140 0.11 6.91 -16.08
C LEU A 140 -1.40 7.05 -15.88
N ALA A 141 -1.87 6.87 -14.63
CA ALA A 141 -3.28 7.04 -14.31
C ALA A 141 -3.47 7.64 -12.90
N GLU A 142 -4.62 8.29 -12.69
CA GLU A 142 -5.06 8.77 -11.39
C GLU A 142 -5.09 7.64 -10.36
N ARG A 143 -4.46 7.87 -9.19
CA ARG A 143 -4.31 6.89 -8.11
C ARG A 143 -5.62 6.25 -7.68
N GLY A 144 -6.72 7.00 -7.70
CA GLY A 144 -8.05 6.49 -7.33
C GLY A 144 -8.53 5.33 -8.18
N LEU A 145 -8.08 5.22 -9.45
CA LEU A 145 -8.44 4.11 -10.34
C LEU A 145 -7.80 2.78 -9.94
N PHE A 146 -6.68 2.79 -9.20
CA PHE A 146 -5.88 1.58 -9.00
C PHE A 146 -6.61 0.52 -8.19
N ARG A 147 -7.27 0.85 -7.10
CA ARG A 147 -8.07 -0.11 -6.32
C ARG A 147 -9.31 -0.57 -7.08
N PHE A 148 -9.96 0.34 -7.81
CA PHE A 148 -11.15 0.04 -8.60
C PHE A 148 -10.85 -0.93 -9.74
N LEU A 149 -9.77 -0.71 -10.50
CA LEU A 149 -9.35 -1.58 -11.59
C LEU A 149 -8.45 -2.73 -11.14
N GLY A 150 -8.10 -2.83 -9.85
CA GLY A 150 -7.18 -3.82 -9.30
C GLY A 150 -5.78 -3.75 -9.89
N MET A 151 -5.32 -2.55 -10.26
CA MET A 151 -4.00 -2.32 -10.83
C MET A 151 -2.91 -2.40 -9.76
N LEU A 152 -1.70 -2.78 -10.19
CA LEU A 152 -0.53 -2.85 -9.31
C LEU A 152 -0.08 -1.46 -8.89
N THR A 153 -0.01 -1.24 -7.57
CA THR A 153 0.66 -0.09 -6.96
C THR A 153 2.05 -0.47 -6.47
N THR A 154 2.93 0.52 -6.37
CA THR A 154 4.24 0.37 -5.75
C THR A 154 4.39 1.35 -4.60
N SER A 155 4.97 0.90 -3.49
CA SER A 155 5.18 1.71 -2.28
C SER A 155 6.58 1.50 -1.71
N VAL A 156 7.00 2.40 -0.81
CA VAL A 156 8.22 2.29 -0.03
C VAL A 156 7.89 2.24 1.46
N TYR A 157 8.69 1.46 2.21
CA TYR A 157 8.67 1.38 3.67
C TYR A 157 10.07 1.64 4.22
N ALA A 158 10.20 2.67 5.03
CA ALA A 158 11.42 3.01 5.76
C ALA A 158 11.40 2.36 7.16
N VAL A 159 12.10 1.25 7.34
CA VAL A 159 12.28 0.64 8.66
C VAL A 159 13.41 1.39 9.38
N GLY A 160 13.05 2.41 10.14
CA GLY A 160 13.96 3.27 10.87
C GLY A 160 14.52 2.58 12.11
N THR A 161 15.86 2.64 12.32
CA THR A 161 16.52 2.10 13.51
C THR A 161 17.58 3.06 14.03
N ARG A 162 17.82 3.01 15.32
CA ARG A 162 19.04 3.58 15.95
C ARG A 162 20.21 2.61 15.81
N ARG A 163 21.44 3.11 15.98
CA ARG A 163 22.66 2.27 16.00
C ARG A 163 22.65 1.20 17.10
N ASN A 164 21.95 1.43 18.20
CA ASN A 164 21.77 0.46 19.29
C ASN A 164 20.69 -0.60 19.02
N GLY A 165 20.09 -0.62 17.81
CA GLY A 165 19.10 -1.60 17.38
C GLY A 165 17.65 -1.29 17.79
N ARG A 166 17.39 -0.20 18.52
CA ARG A 166 16.00 0.25 18.77
C ARG A 166 15.34 0.69 17.47
N VAL A 167 14.04 0.50 17.35
CA VAL A 167 13.26 0.68 16.14
C VAL A 167 12.31 1.87 16.28
N PHE A 168 12.24 2.70 15.27
CA PHE A 168 11.24 3.77 15.20
C PHE A 168 9.91 3.22 14.71
N VAL A 169 8.84 3.63 15.38
CA VAL A 169 7.45 3.36 15.00
C VAL A 169 6.66 4.67 15.04
N SER A 170 5.78 4.85 14.06
CA SER A 170 4.99 6.06 13.86
C SER A 170 3.51 5.76 14.07
N LEU A 171 2.85 6.44 14.99
CA LEU A 171 1.42 6.29 15.24
C LEU A 171 0.63 7.03 14.16
N ARG A 172 -0.07 6.28 13.31
CA ARG A 172 -0.92 6.82 12.23
C ARG A 172 -2.02 7.71 12.81
N SER A 173 -2.24 8.85 12.19
CA SER A 173 -3.32 9.75 12.56
C SER A 173 -4.68 9.03 12.53
N ARG A 174 -5.54 9.36 13.49
CA ARG A 174 -6.93 8.85 13.54
C ARG A 174 -7.80 9.36 12.39
N THR A 175 -7.35 10.35 11.65
CA THR A 175 -8.01 10.86 10.44
C THR A 175 -7.63 10.09 9.19
N LYS A 176 -6.59 9.23 9.23
CA LYS A 176 -6.25 8.36 8.10
C LYS A 176 -7.39 7.38 7.80
N GLN A 177 -7.66 7.17 6.51
CA GLN A 177 -8.77 6.31 6.06
C GLN A 177 -8.46 4.82 6.21
N VAL A 178 -7.18 4.45 6.12
CA VAL A 178 -6.71 3.05 6.23
C VAL A 178 -5.92 2.92 7.51
N ASP A 179 -6.27 1.94 8.32
CA ASP A 179 -5.60 1.56 9.57
C ASP A 179 -5.31 2.77 10.51
N PRO A 180 -6.30 3.62 10.84
CA PRO A 180 -6.13 4.77 11.71
C PRO A 180 -5.74 4.35 13.12
N GLY A 181 -4.80 5.07 13.74
CA GLY A 181 -4.38 4.84 15.13
C GLY A 181 -3.56 3.57 15.33
N LEU A 182 -3.03 2.94 14.28
CA LEU A 182 -2.06 1.85 14.38
C LEU A 182 -0.63 2.36 14.25
N TRP A 183 0.32 1.56 14.76
CA TRP A 183 1.75 1.86 14.69
C TRP A 183 2.37 1.35 13.39
N ASP A 184 2.95 2.23 12.62
CA ASP A 184 3.54 1.99 11.29
C ASP A 184 5.07 2.08 11.32
N ALA A 185 5.72 1.85 10.18
CA ALA A 185 7.14 2.11 9.97
C ALA A 185 7.48 3.60 10.23
N LEU A 186 8.76 3.96 10.23
CA LEU A 186 9.20 5.35 10.41
C LEU A 186 8.52 6.26 9.38
N ALA A 187 8.45 5.81 8.14
CA ALA A 187 7.70 6.45 7.06
C ALA A 187 7.32 5.40 6.00
N ALA A 188 6.17 5.58 5.34
CA ALA A 188 5.71 4.70 4.27
C ALA A 188 4.74 5.42 3.34
N GLY A 189 4.93 5.26 2.02
CA GLY A 189 4.02 5.84 1.05
C GLY A 189 4.18 5.31 -0.36
N MET A 190 3.35 5.79 -1.27
CA MET A 190 3.35 5.36 -2.67
C MET A 190 4.56 5.94 -3.41
N ILE A 191 5.05 5.18 -4.39
CA ILE A 191 6.02 5.70 -5.37
C ILE A 191 5.20 6.39 -6.47
N SER A 192 5.33 7.70 -6.57
CA SER A 192 4.65 8.49 -7.59
C SER A 192 5.21 8.21 -8.99
N ALA A 193 4.46 8.59 -10.03
CA ALA A 193 4.91 8.42 -11.41
C ALA A 193 6.29 9.08 -11.63
N ASN A 194 7.18 8.36 -12.30
CA ASN A 194 8.55 8.82 -12.60
C ASN A 194 9.47 9.06 -11.38
N GLU A 195 9.07 8.61 -10.20
CA GLU A 195 9.87 8.69 -8.98
C GLU A 195 10.68 7.41 -8.78
N SER A 196 11.94 7.52 -8.32
CA SER A 196 12.72 6.36 -7.89
C SER A 196 12.36 5.96 -6.45
N ARG A 197 12.65 4.71 -6.06
CA ARG A 197 12.44 4.23 -4.68
C ARG A 197 13.21 5.07 -3.67
N GLU A 198 14.44 5.44 -4.01
CA GLU A 198 15.32 6.26 -3.18
C GLU A 198 14.76 7.66 -2.98
N THR A 199 14.20 8.26 -4.02
CA THR A 199 13.54 9.57 -3.95
C THR A 199 12.25 9.48 -3.13
N ALA A 200 11.41 8.48 -3.40
CA ALA A 200 10.15 8.26 -2.68
C ALA A 200 10.40 8.10 -1.17
N VAL A 201 11.33 7.23 -0.77
CA VAL A 201 11.59 7.00 0.66
C VAL A 201 12.18 8.24 1.33
N ALA A 202 13.00 9.02 0.65
CA ALA A 202 13.54 10.27 1.21
C ALA A 202 12.44 11.33 1.37
N ARG A 203 11.52 11.43 0.40
CA ARG A 203 10.35 12.31 0.47
C ARG A 203 9.44 11.92 1.62
N GLU A 204 9.06 10.65 1.74
CA GLU A 204 8.19 10.16 2.82
C GLU A 204 8.84 10.36 4.22
N ILE A 205 10.16 10.13 4.35
CA ILE A 205 10.88 10.41 5.61
C ILE A 205 10.84 11.92 5.95
N ALA A 206 10.95 12.78 4.95
CA ALA A 206 10.86 14.23 5.17
C ALA A 206 9.43 14.67 5.54
N GLU A 207 8.41 14.11 4.90
CA GLU A 207 7.00 14.45 5.09
C GLU A 207 6.47 13.90 6.43
N GLU A 208 6.61 12.59 6.70
CA GLU A 208 6.03 11.93 7.86
C GLU A 208 6.92 12.02 9.13
N ALA A 209 8.25 12.03 8.97
CA ALA A 209 9.18 12.04 10.11
C ALA A 209 9.99 13.34 10.26
N GLY A 210 9.82 14.32 9.36
CA GLY A 210 10.47 15.62 9.43
C GLY A 210 11.99 15.60 9.32
N LEU A 211 12.56 14.53 8.73
CA LEU A 211 14.00 14.37 8.60
C LEU A 211 14.44 14.65 7.15
N THR A 212 15.24 15.68 6.94
CA THR A 212 15.89 15.99 5.65
C THR A 212 17.38 15.60 5.65
N CYS A 213 17.94 15.27 6.81
CA CYS A 213 19.32 14.79 7.03
C CYS A 213 19.39 14.00 8.34
N GLY A 214 20.59 13.53 8.74
CA GLY A 214 20.78 12.79 9.98
C GLY A 214 20.29 11.34 9.89
N TYR A 215 20.24 10.77 8.67
CA TYR A 215 19.94 9.35 8.46
C TYR A 215 20.69 8.80 7.25
N ARG A 216 20.76 7.47 7.16
CA ARG A 216 21.32 6.74 6.03
C ARG A 216 20.36 5.63 5.59
N ILE A 217 20.04 5.63 4.30
CA ILE A 217 19.26 4.57 3.66
C ILE A 217 20.21 3.41 3.34
N GLY A 218 19.87 2.20 3.77
CA GLY A 218 20.60 0.98 3.43
C GLY A 218 20.45 0.63 1.95
N SER A 219 21.48 0.03 1.37
CA SER A 219 21.49 -0.39 -0.04
C SER A 219 20.67 -1.67 -0.32
N GLY A 220 20.30 -2.42 0.71
CA GLY A 220 19.49 -3.64 0.58
C GLY A 220 18.01 -3.31 0.55
N TRP A 221 17.35 -3.63 -0.58
CA TRP A 221 15.90 -3.54 -0.73
C TRP A 221 15.29 -4.94 -0.75
N THR A 222 14.18 -5.11 -0.04
CA THR A 222 13.33 -6.30 -0.18
C THR A 222 11.97 -5.87 -0.72
N CYS A 223 11.25 -6.80 -1.35
CA CYS A 223 9.91 -6.54 -1.87
C CYS A 223 8.91 -7.47 -1.18
N LEU A 224 7.93 -6.88 -0.52
CA LEU A 224 6.77 -7.59 0.03
C LEU A 224 5.61 -7.45 -0.96
N LYS A 225 5.13 -8.58 -1.48
CA LYS A 225 3.96 -8.59 -2.36
C LYS A 225 2.69 -8.70 -1.53
N ILE A 226 1.79 -7.73 -1.69
CA ILE A 226 0.49 -7.69 -1.04
C ILE A 226 -0.57 -7.93 -2.11
N ARG A 227 -1.38 -8.97 -1.93
CA ARG A 227 -2.44 -9.39 -2.85
C ARG A 227 -3.64 -9.82 -2.02
N ARG A 228 -4.65 -8.99 -1.94
CA ARG A 228 -5.84 -9.30 -1.13
C ARG A 228 -7.08 -8.56 -1.58
N THR A 229 -8.23 -9.08 -1.23
CA THR A 229 -9.50 -8.39 -1.36
C THR A 229 -9.62 -7.28 -0.32
N VAL A 230 -10.08 -6.11 -0.75
CA VAL A 230 -10.40 -4.95 0.10
C VAL A 230 -11.79 -4.43 -0.27
N PRO A 231 -12.45 -3.61 0.56
CA PRO A 231 -13.79 -3.11 0.26
C PRO A 231 -13.90 -2.39 -1.09
N GLU A 232 -12.83 -1.71 -1.53
CA GLU A 232 -12.76 -0.95 -2.77
C GLU A 232 -12.46 -1.82 -4.01
N GLY A 233 -12.14 -3.11 -3.83
CA GLY A 233 -11.82 -4.03 -4.92
C GLY A 233 -10.64 -4.95 -4.62
N TRP A 234 -9.74 -5.13 -5.58
CA TRP A 234 -8.53 -5.94 -5.45
C TRP A 234 -7.32 -5.05 -5.15
N MET A 235 -6.63 -5.36 -4.07
CA MET A 235 -5.36 -4.72 -3.73
C MET A 235 -4.20 -5.55 -4.26
N ALA A 236 -3.51 -5.01 -5.25
CA ALA A 236 -2.21 -5.49 -5.70
C ALA A 236 -1.17 -4.41 -5.39
N GLU A 237 -0.18 -4.74 -4.55
CA GLU A 237 0.87 -3.80 -4.17
C GLU A 237 2.20 -4.51 -4.04
N ASP A 238 3.26 -3.93 -4.58
CA ASP A 238 4.65 -4.32 -4.38
C ASP A 238 5.30 -3.28 -3.46
N ALA A 239 5.41 -3.64 -2.17
CA ALA A 239 5.98 -2.79 -1.12
C ALA A 239 7.49 -3.00 -1.03
N TYR A 240 8.26 -1.99 -1.41
CA TYR A 240 9.72 -1.99 -1.32
C TYR A 240 10.18 -1.51 0.04
N VAL A 241 10.91 -2.36 0.74
CA VAL A 241 11.32 -2.13 2.13
C VAL A 241 12.82 -1.88 2.18
N CYS A 242 13.23 -0.81 2.81
CA CYS A 242 14.62 -0.53 3.13
C CYS A 242 14.83 -0.27 4.63
N ARG A 243 16.02 -0.57 5.13
CA ARG A 243 16.47 -0.16 6.46
C ARG A 243 17.01 1.26 6.41
N VAL A 244 16.66 2.05 7.42
CA VAL A 244 17.14 3.40 7.59
C VAL A 244 17.79 3.52 8.98
N VAL A 245 19.06 3.89 9.00
CA VAL A 245 19.76 4.16 10.27
C VAL A 245 19.69 5.66 10.55
N VAL A 246 19.00 6.02 11.61
CA VAL A 246 18.82 7.41 12.06
C VAL A 246 19.91 7.73 13.08
N ASP A 247 20.64 8.82 12.89
CA ASP A 247 21.73 9.27 13.76
C ASP A 247 21.20 9.66 15.14
N ASP A 248 22.02 9.50 16.18
CA ASP A 248 21.57 9.63 17.58
C ASP A 248 21.12 11.05 17.96
N ASP A 249 21.62 12.06 17.26
CA ASP A 249 21.25 13.48 17.39
C ASP A 249 20.05 13.90 16.52
N ALA A 250 19.59 13.04 15.62
CA ALA A 250 18.41 13.30 14.80
C ALA A 250 17.13 12.92 15.58
N HIS A 251 16.13 13.79 15.53
CA HIS A 251 14.88 13.64 16.28
C HIS A 251 13.68 13.65 15.33
N PRO A 252 13.22 12.46 14.89
CA PRO A 252 12.01 12.37 14.07
C PRO A 252 10.80 13.01 14.75
N LYS A 253 10.03 13.77 14.00
CA LYS A 253 8.81 14.44 14.49
C LYS A 253 7.78 14.52 13.36
N ASN A 254 6.50 14.46 13.70
CA ASN A 254 5.42 14.71 12.76
C ASN A 254 5.50 16.14 12.17
N VAL A 255 5.25 16.27 10.86
CA VAL A 255 5.24 17.55 10.15
C VAL A 255 3.94 17.77 9.37
N ASP A 256 3.39 16.72 8.73
CA ASP A 256 2.25 16.82 7.82
C ASP A 256 0.88 16.53 8.47
N GLY A 257 0.88 16.02 9.73
CA GLY A 257 -0.33 15.64 10.46
C GLY A 257 -0.84 14.24 10.13
N GLU A 258 -0.14 13.47 9.30
CA GLU A 258 -0.45 12.06 9.01
C GLU A 258 0.00 11.11 10.12
N VAL A 259 0.91 11.54 10.97
CA VAL A 259 1.46 10.85 12.14
C VAL A 259 1.10 11.62 13.41
N GLU A 260 0.58 10.97 14.46
CA GLU A 260 0.30 11.59 15.76
C GLU A 260 1.52 11.57 16.67
N GLU A 261 2.31 10.51 16.65
CA GLU A 261 3.44 10.29 17.53
C GLU A 261 4.50 9.41 16.85
N ILE A 262 5.79 9.66 17.13
CA ILE A 262 6.90 8.80 16.73
C ILE A 262 7.61 8.32 17.99
N ARG A 263 7.82 7.01 18.14
CA ARG A 263 8.52 6.39 19.27
C ARG A 263 9.71 5.56 18.80
N CYS A 264 10.64 5.37 19.72
CA CYS A 264 11.76 4.46 19.55
C CYS A 264 11.63 3.32 20.58
N VAL A 265 11.32 2.10 20.09
CA VAL A 265 10.99 0.92 20.89
C VAL A 265 12.09 -0.15 20.78
N SER A 266 12.12 -1.10 21.71
CA SER A 266 12.97 -2.29 21.58
C SER A 266 12.38 -3.27 20.55
N LYS A 267 13.17 -4.24 20.07
CA LYS A 267 12.64 -5.28 19.20
C LYS A 267 11.60 -6.16 19.89
N ASP A 268 11.80 -6.45 21.17
CA ASP A 268 10.88 -7.29 21.93
C ASP A 268 9.53 -6.58 22.14
N GLU A 269 9.59 -5.29 22.45
CA GLU A 269 8.40 -4.42 22.53
C GLU A 269 7.66 -4.36 21.17
N LEU A 270 8.40 -4.17 20.08
CA LEU A 270 7.84 -4.18 18.72
C LEU A 270 7.17 -5.52 18.39
N PHE A 271 7.81 -6.65 18.73
CA PHE A 271 7.20 -7.97 18.53
C PHE A 271 5.87 -8.09 19.26
N ALA A 272 5.82 -7.68 20.54
CA ALA A 272 4.58 -7.69 21.32
C ALA A 272 3.50 -6.76 20.74
N MET A 273 3.88 -5.63 20.16
CA MET A 273 2.95 -4.74 19.44
C MET A 273 2.35 -5.44 18.22
N ILE A 274 3.17 -6.11 17.40
CA ILE A 274 2.72 -6.85 16.22
C ILE A 274 1.78 -8.00 16.63
N GLU A 275 2.16 -8.80 17.63
CA GLU A 275 1.38 -9.94 18.12
C GLU A 275 -0.01 -9.51 18.62
N ARG A 276 -0.10 -8.34 19.26
CA ARG A 276 -1.36 -7.76 19.74
C ARG A 276 -2.16 -7.04 18.66
N GLY A 277 -1.68 -6.99 17.41
CA GLY A 277 -2.36 -6.32 16.30
C GLY A 277 -2.37 -4.80 16.40
N LEU A 278 -1.36 -4.21 17.05
CA LEU A 278 -1.22 -2.76 17.15
C LEU A 278 -0.52 -2.14 15.94
N THR A 279 -0.15 -2.94 14.95
CA THR A 279 0.38 -2.50 13.66
C THR A 279 -0.57 -2.91 12.54
N PRO A 280 -0.58 -2.20 11.39
CA PRO A 280 -1.14 -2.75 10.15
C PRO A 280 -0.54 -4.12 9.86
N VAL A 281 -1.29 -5.01 9.21
CA VAL A 281 -0.84 -6.40 8.97
C VAL A 281 0.39 -6.44 8.06
N ASP A 282 0.40 -5.62 7.02
CA ASP A 282 1.51 -5.44 6.08
C ASP A 282 2.76 -4.87 6.77
N THR A 283 2.61 -3.80 7.54
CA THR A 283 3.70 -3.22 8.35
C THR A 283 4.25 -4.22 9.37
N GLY A 284 3.40 -4.97 10.04
CA GLY A 284 3.82 -6.03 10.96
C GLY A 284 4.72 -7.04 10.27
N LEU A 285 4.37 -7.46 9.03
CA LEU A 285 5.18 -8.38 8.25
C LEU A 285 6.46 -7.71 7.71
N VAL A 286 6.41 -6.43 7.35
CA VAL A 286 7.61 -5.62 6.99
C VAL A 286 8.61 -5.65 8.13
N PHE A 287 8.19 -5.38 9.37
CA PHE A 287 9.06 -5.43 10.54
C PHE A 287 9.64 -6.83 10.78
N LEU A 288 8.79 -7.86 10.77
CA LEU A 288 9.23 -9.23 11.00
C LEU A 288 10.25 -9.70 9.97
N ASN A 289 10.09 -9.34 8.69
CA ASN A 289 11.03 -9.72 7.63
C ASN A 289 12.33 -8.92 7.66
N SER A 290 12.29 -7.70 8.19
CA SER A 290 13.45 -6.80 8.17
C SER A 290 14.31 -6.89 9.43
N LEU A 291 13.74 -7.25 10.58
CA LEU A 291 14.39 -7.09 11.88
C LEU A 291 14.60 -8.39 12.64
N PHE A 292 13.83 -9.43 12.31
CA PHE A 292 13.83 -10.75 12.97
C PHE A 292 14.16 -11.86 11.98
#